data_3ad0d9ed08f8f5b78596cd663403d9cd
#
_entry.id   3ad0d9ed08f8f5b78596cd663403d9cd
#
_cell.length_a   1.000
_cell.length_b   1.000
_cell.length_c   1.000
_cell.angle_alpha   90.00
_cell.angle_beta   90.00
_cell.angle_gamma   90.00
#
_symmetry.space_group_name_H-M   'P 1'
#
loop_
_entity.id
_entity.type
_entity.pdbx_description
1 polymer ?
#
loop_
_entity_poly.entity_id
_entity_poly.type
_entity_poly.pdbx_seq_one_letter_code
_entity_poly.pdbx_strand_id
1 'polypeptide(L)'
;EIKELIPQDAPDPLGKYVTLTHYVDANLMHDIVTGRSATGILHIVNITPIDWFSKKQATVETATYGSEFMVARHACEQIMDLRYTLRMMGIPIDGPAWAFGDNASVITSSTIPQSTLNKRHNALSYHRVRESIAAKILYLVHVDGKHNPSDALTKPLGYSQFWPLIQPIYFWK
;
A
#
# COMPACT_ATOMS: atom_id res chain seq x y z
N GLU A 1 2.02 -8.58 22.77
CA GLU A 1 2.34 -8.79 21.35
C GLU A 1 1.15 -8.31 20.50
N ILE A 2 1.39 -7.38 19.60
CA ILE A 2 0.37 -6.91 18.66
C ILE A 2 0.20 -7.99 17.58
N LYS A 3 -1.04 -8.46 17.39
CA LYS A 3 -1.37 -9.50 16.39
C LYS A 3 -2.53 -9.07 15.54
N GLU A 4 -2.57 -9.56 14.31
CA GLU A 4 -3.74 -9.43 13.45
C GLU A 4 -4.94 -10.13 14.07
N LEU A 5 -6.07 -9.44 14.14
CA LEU A 5 -7.32 -10.03 14.61
C LEU A 5 -7.93 -10.86 13.48
N ILE A 6 -8.03 -12.17 13.72
CA ILE A 6 -8.71 -13.09 12.80
C ILE A 6 -10.19 -13.15 13.22
N PRO A 7 -11.15 -13.08 12.26
CA PRO A 7 -12.56 -13.24 12.56
C PRO A 7 -12.85 -14.58 13.26
N GLN A 8 -13.63 -14.54 14.33
CA GLN A 8 -13.95 -15.76 15.12
C GLN A 8 -14.84 -16.75 14.34
N ASP A 9 -15.60 -16.23 13.40
CA ASP A 9 -16.53 -16.96 12.54
C ASP A 9 -15.98 -17.25 11.14
N ALA A 10 -14.68 -17.03 10.92
CA ALA A 10 -14.05 -17.38 9.66
C ALA A 10 -14.12 -18.89 9.43
N PRO A 11 -14.50 -19.34 8.22
CA PRO A 11 -14.52 -20.74 7.89
C PRO A 11 -13.09 -21.32 7.86
N ASP A 12 -13.00 -22.64 8.02
CA ASP A 12 -11.73 -23.34 7.87
C ASP A 12 -11.15 -23.08 6.45
N PRO A 13 -9.86 -22.73 6.36
CA PRO A 13 -9.26 -22.42 5.08
C PRO A 13 -9.19 -23.66 4.17
N LEU A 14 -9.60 -23.49 2.92
CA LEU A 14 -9.59 -24.52 1.89
C LEU A 14 -8.79 -24.09 0.68
N GLY A 15 -8.09 -25.02 0.04
CA GLY A 15 -7.36 -24.78 -1.20
C GLY A 15 -5.89 -24.41 -1.00
N LYS A 16 -5.32 -23.71 -1.99
CA LYS A 16 -3.92 -23.28 -1.99
C LYS A 16 -3.77 -21.93 -1.34
N TYR A 17 -2.65 -21.75 -0.65
CA TYR A 17 -2.26 -20.45 -0.11
C TYR A 17 -2.11 -19.41 -1.23
N VAL A 18 -2.57 -18.19 -0.92
CA VAL A 18 -2.37 -17.03 -1.78
C VAL A 18 -1.41 -16.04 -1.13
N THR A 19 -0.58 -15.40 -1.95
CA THR A 19 0.27 -14.27 -1.56
C THR A 19 -0.40 -12.96 -1.95
N LEU A 20 -0.23 -11.94 -1.12
CA LEU A 20 -0.77 -10.61 -1.35
C LEU A 20 0.37 -9.63 -1.61
N THR A 21 0.29 -8.95 -2.74
CA THR A 21 1.26 -7.93 -3.15
C THR A 21 0.52 -6.63 -3.47
N HIS A 22 1.05 -5.52 -2.96
CA HIS A 22 0.46 -4.21 -3.15
C HIS A 22 1.54 -3.21 -3.54
N TYR A 23 1.20 -2.33 -4.48
CA TYR A 23 2.05 -1.19 -4.85
C TYR A 23 1.36 0.09 -4.44
N VAL A 24 2.12 1.02 -3.88
CA VAL A 24 1.61 2.29 -3.36
C VAL A 24 2.43 3.46 -3.87
N ASP A 25 1.76 4.55 -4.21
CA ASP A 25 2.38 5.81 -4.66
C ASP A 25 1.54 7.01 -4.25
N ALA A 26 2.21 8.13 -4.01
CA ALA A 26 1.59 9.44 -3.84
C ALA A 26 2.20 10.46 -4.78
N ASN A 27 1.37 11.13 -5.57
CA ASN A 27 1.80 12.30 -6.33
C ASN A 27 1.46 13.57 -5.56
N LEU A 28 2.50 14.18 -4.93
CA LEU A 28 2.35 15.41 -4.16
C LEU A 28 1.87 16.56 -5.07
N MET A 29 0.89 17.35 -4.58
CA MET A 29 0.33 18.50 -5.29
C MET A 29 -0.13 18.16 -6.73
N HIS A 30 -0.67 16.97 -6.94
CA HIS A 30 -1.23 16.56 -8.23
C HIS A 30 -2.26 17.59 -8.76
N ASP A 31 -3.09 18.09 -7.88
CA ASP A 31 -4.02 19.19 -8.18
C ASP A 31 -3.39 20.52 -7.74
N ILE A 32 -2.83 21.25 -8.70
CA ILE A 32 -2.15 22.55 -8.45
C ILE A 32 -3.11 23.59 -7.85
N VAL A 33 -4.41 23.53 -8.19
CA VAL A 33 -5.39 24.51 -7.72
C VAL A 33 -5.71 24.29 -6.24
N THR A 34 -5.90 23.06 -5.81
CA THR A 34 -6.26 22.72 -4.43
C THR A 34 -5.06 22.31 -3.58
N GLY A 35 -3.90 22.08 -4.16
CA GLY A 35 -2.69 21.58 -3.48
C GLY A 35 -2.80 20.12 -3.04
N ARG A 36 -3.83 19.38 -3.46
CA ARG A 36 -4.08 18.02 -3.02
C ARG A 36 -3.24 17.02 -3.80
N SER A 37 -2.72 16.03 -3.08
CA SER A 37 -2.01 14.88 -3.64
C SER A 37 -2.97 13.84 -4.21
N ALA A 38 -2.49 13.02 -5.14
CA ALA A 38 -3.18 11.81 -5.57
C ALA A 38 -2.61 10.59 -4.85
N THR A 39 -3.47 9.67 -4.48
CA THR A 39 -3.14 8.35 -3.93
C THR A 39 -3.34 7.29 -5.00
N GLY A 40 -2.36 6.44 -5.23
CA GLY A 40 -2.42 5.27 -6.09
C GLY A 40 -2.10 4.01 -5.30
N ILE A 41 -2.97 3.01 -5.36
CA ILE A 41 -2.76 1.70 -4.76
C ILE A 41 -3.19 0.63 -5.76
N LEU A 42 -2.37 -0.38 -5.96
CA LEU A 42 -2.66 -1.55 -6.79
C LEU A 42 -2.62 -2.80 -5.93
N HIS A 43 -3.67 -3.60 -5.96
CA HIS A 43 -3.78 -4.86 -5.22
C HIS A 43 -3.64 -6.07 -6.14
N ILE A 44 -2.77 -6.99 -5.77
CA ILE A 44 -2.46 -8.20 -6.54
C ILE A 44 -2.58 -9.41 -5.61
N VAL A 45 -3.30 -10.43 -6.06
CA VAL A 45 -3.34 -11.75 -5.44
C VAL A 45 -2.55 -12.72 -6.32
N ASN A 46 -1.49 -13.29 -5.77
CA ASN A 46 -0.47 -14.05 -6.51
C ASN A 46 0.15 -13.21 -7.64
N ILE A 47 -0.29 -13.41 -8.89
CA ILE A 47 0.16 -12.66 -10.07
C ILE A 47 -0.97 -11.85 -10.71
N THR A 48 -2.18 -11.91 -10.16
CA THR A 48 -3.38 -11.32 -10.76
C THR A 48 -3.73 -10.00 -10.07
N PRO A 49 -3.77 -8.87 -10.79
CA PRO A 49 -4.33 -7.64 -10.26
C PRO A 49 -5.83 -7.83 -10.04
N ILE A 50 -6.31 -7.49 -8.85
CA ILE A 50 -7.69 -7.71 -8.46
C ILE A 50 -8.45 -6.42 -8.21
N ASP A 51 -7.73 -5.37 -7.82
CA ASP A 51 -8.32 -4.07 -7.53
C ASP A 51 -7.27 -2.96 -7.61
N TRP A 52 -7.73 -1.74 -7.85
CA TRP A 52 -6.91 -0.54 -7.84
C TRP A 52 -7.65 0.63 -7.23
N PHE A 53 -6.89 1.54 -6.64
CA PHE A 53 -7.42 2.75 -6.04
C PHE A 53 -6.64 3.96 -6.57
N SER A 54 -7.35 4.93 -7.15
CA SER A 54 -6.79 6.20 -7.58
C SER A 54 -7.71 7.33 -7.14
N LYS A 55 -7.28 8.16 -6.18
CA LYS A 55 -8.10 9.22 -5.62
C LYS A 55 -7.27 10.39 -5.11
N LYS A 56 -7.80 11.61 -5.26
CA LYS A 56 -7.23 12.78 -4.58
C LYS A 56 -7.37 12.66 -3.07
N GLN A 57 -6.32 13.00 -2.34
CA GLN A 57 -6.33 13.03 -0.88
C GLN A 57 -7.27 14.12 -0.36
N ALA A 58 -7.92 13.86 0.76
CA ALA A 58 -8.84 14.81 1.38
C ALA A 58 -8.10 15.99 2.02
N THR A 59 -6.86 15.75 2.47
CA THR A 59 -5.97 16.74 3.12
C THR A 59 -4.93 17.27 2.14
N VAL A 60 -4.41 18.45 2.44
CA VAL A 60 -3.26 19.03 1.74
C VAL A 60 -2.02 18.77 2.57
N GLU A 61 -1.07 18.06 2.00
CA GLU A 61 0.22 17.80 2.63
C GLU A 61 1.29 18.77 2.12
N THR A 62 2.12 19.25 3.02
CA THR A 62 3.16 20.25 2.69
C THR A 62 4.47 19.60 2.21
N ALA A 63 4.55 18.29 2.24
CA ALA A 63 5.73 17.53 1.82
C ALA A 63 5.36 16.13 1.35
N THR A 64 6.14 15.58 0.43
CA THR A 64 6.00 14.23 -0.11
C THR A 64 5.91 13.17 1.00
N TYR A 65 6.73 13.30 2.04
CA TYR A 65 6.70 12.41 3.22
C TYR A 65 5.31 12.27 3.84
N GLY A 66 4.56 13.38 3.99
CA GLY A 66 3.20 13.34 4.55
C GLY A 66 2.21 12.65 3.64
N SER A 67 2.22 12.99 2.34
CA SER A 67 1.33 12.37 1.36
C SER A 67 1.58 10.88 1.23
N GLU A 68 2.83 10.45 1.29
CA GLU A 68 3.21 9.03 1.25
C GLU A 68 2.76 8.27 2.50
N PHE A 69 2.86 8.87 3.70
CA PHE A 69 2.29 8.24 4.91
C PHE A 69 0.77 8.09 4.83
N MET A 70 0.08 9.06 4.21
CA MET A 70 -1.37 8.95 3.98
C MET A 70 -1.69 7.77 3.06
N VAL A 71 -0.92 7.59 1.98
CA VAL A 71 -1.08 6.43 1.09
C VAL A 71 -0.78 5.13 1.82
N ALA A 72 0.34 5.05 2.56
CA ALA A 72 0.71 3.87 3.31
C ALA A 72 -0.37 3.47 4.34
N ARG A 73 -0.98 4.46 5.01
CA ARG A 73 -2.12 4.24 5.90
C ARG A 73 -3.33 3.68 5.16
N HIS A 74 -3.74 4.30 4.05
CA HIS A 74 -4.88 3.81 3.24
C HIS A 74 -4.61 2.39 2.74
N ALA A 75 -3.39 2.10 2.31
CA ALA A 75 -3.01 0.76 1.91
C ALA A 75 -3.14 -0.24 3.06
N CYS A 76 -2.68 0.10 4.28
CA CYS A 76 -2.86 -0.74 5.45
C CYS A 76 -4.33 -1.08 5.69
N GLU A 77 -5.21 -0.10 5.62
CA GLU A 77 -6.66 -0.27 5.82
C GLU A 77 -7.25 -1.21 4.75
N GLN A 78 -6.97 -0.96 3.47
CA GLN A 78 -7.44 -1.79 2.36
C GLN A 78 -6.86 -3.22 2.38
N ILE A 79 -5.60 -3.37 2.75
CA ILE A 79 -4.97 -4.68 2.92
C ILE A 79 -5.65 -5.47 4.04
N MET A 80 -5.98 -4.83 5.15
CA MET A 80 -6.71 -5.48 6.25
C MET A 80 -8.09 -5.94 5.81
N ASP A 81 -8.84 -5.10 5.10
CA ASP A 81 -10.15 -5.42 4.56
C ASP A 81 -10.08 -6.58 3.55
N LEU A 82 -9.09 -6.57 2.66
CA LEU A 82 -8.87 -7.66 1.73
C LEU A 82 -8.52 -8.98 2.43
N ARG A 83 -7.61 -8.94 3.41
CA ARG A 83 -7.23 -10.11 4.20
C ARG A 83 -8.44 -10.66 4.96
N TYR A 84 -9.24 -9.79 5.56
CA TYR A 84 -10.49 -10.19 6.23
C TYR A 84 -11.44 -10.87 5.24
N THR A 85 -11.68 -10.25 4.09
CA THR A 85 -12.58 -10.78 3.05
C THR A 85 -12.12 -12.16 2.56
N LEU A 86 -10.84 -12.33 2.25
CA LEU A 86 -10.30 -13.62 1.81
C LEU A 86 -10.46 -14.71 2.87
N ARG A 87 -10.24 -14.38 4.15
CA ARG A 87 -10.45 -15.32 5.25
C ARG A 87 -11.92 -15.71 5.41
N MET A 88 -12.85 -14.75 5.29
CA MET A 88 -14.28 -15.03 5.30
C MET A 88 -14.74 -15.87 4.11
N MET A 89 -13.98 -15.87 3.02
CA MET A 89 -14.18 -16.77 1.87
C MET A 89 -13.51 -18.15 2.04
N GLY A 90 -12.82 -18.39 3.16
CA GLY A 90 -12.08 -19.62 3.41
C GLY A 90 -10.79 -19.75 2.57
N ILE A 91 -10.24 -18.62 2.10
CA ILE A 91 -8.99 -18.61 1.32
C ILE A 91 -7.80 -18.47 2.26
N PRO A 92 -6.86 -19.44 2.29
CA PRO A 92 -5.67 -19.36 3.12
C PRO A 92 -4.68 -18.32 2.57
N ILE A 93 -4.15 -17.46 3.46
CA ILE A 93 -3.21 -16.40 3.12
C ILE A 93 -1.81 -16.79 3.61
N ASP A 94 -0.82 -16.69 2.73
CA ASP A 94 0.58 -16.97 3.05
C ASP A 94 1.26 -15.76 3.69
N GLY A 95 1.34 -15.79 5.02
CA GLY A 95 2.06 -14.79 5.80
C GLY A 95 1.54 -13.35 5.69
N PRO A 96 2.39 -12.36 6.01
CA PRO A 96 2.11 -10.95 5.82
C PRO A 96 2.01 -10.55 4.34
N ALA A 97 1.21 -9.53 4.03
CA ALA A 97 1.16 -8.95 2.69
C ALA A 97 2.45 -8.16 2.40
N TRP A 98 2.84 -8.08 1.13
CA TRP A 98 3.95 -7.26 0.67
C TRP A 98 3.42 -5.93 0.13
N ALA A 99 3.80 -4.82 0.74
CA ALA A 99 3.49 -3.48 0.26
C ALA A 99 4.77 -2.78 -0.22
N PHE A 100 4.80 -2.38 -1.48
CA PHE A 100 5.93 -1.74 -2.13
C PHE A 100 5.66 -0.26 -2.34
N GLY A 101 6.55 0.60 -1.86
CA GLY A 101 6.52 2.05 -2.06
C GLY A 101 7.89 2.58 -2.44
N ASP A 102 7.96 3.73 -3.07
CA ASP A 102 9.21 4.33 -3.56
C ASP A 102 9.83 5.34 -2.58
N ASN A 103 9.14 5.70 -1.50
CA ASN A 103 9.66 6.65 -0.52
C ASN A 103 10.46 5.96 0.60
N ALA A 104 11.78 5.92 0.43
CA ALA A 104 12.69 5.31 1.39
C ALA A 104 12.58 5.91 2.81
N SER A 105 12.25 7.20 2.95
CA SER A 105 12.11 7.85 4.26
C SER A 105 10.88 7.35 5.03
N VAL A 106 9.77 7.13 4.33
CA VAL A 106 8.54 6.54 4.92
C VAL A 106 8.81 5.11 5.36
N ILE A 107 9.46 4.33 4.52
CA ILE A 107 9.78 2.94 4.81
C ILE A 107 10.71 2.85 6.03
N THR A 108 11.80 3.61 6.04
CA THR A 108 12.75 3.65 7.17
C THR A 108 12.04 4.07 8.47
N SER A 109 11.22 5.12 8.42
CA SER A 109 10.49 5.61 9.60
C SER A 109 9.46 4.61 10.11
N SER A 110 8.90 3.80 9.22
CA SER A 110 7.87 2.80 9.57
C SER A 110 8.47 1.50 10.12
N THR A 111 9.66 1.12 9.65
CA THR A 111 10.28 -0.19 9.93
C THR A 111 11.29 -0.15 11.07
N ILE A 112 11.99 0.99 11.27
CA ILE A 112 12.98 1.11 12.33
C ILE A 112 12.29 1.41 13.66
N PRO A 113 12.45 0.57 14.70
CA PRO A 113 11.79 0.75 16.01
C PRO A 113 12.10 2.08 16.70
N GLN A 114 13.34 2.58 16.59
CA GLN A 114 13.80 3.81 17.21
C GLN A 114 13.43 5.08 16.43
N SER A 115 12.76 4.94 15.30
CA SER A 115 12.33 6.09 14.51
C SER A 115 11.35 6.96 15.30
N THR A 116 11.54 8.26 15.21
CA THR A 116 10.67 9.27 15.83
C THR A 116 9.93 10.06 14.78
N LEU A 117 8.68 10.43 15.10
CA LEU A 117 7.87 11.24 14.22
C LEU A 117 8.25 12.72 14.34
N ASN A 118 8.71 13.31 13.25
CA ASN A 118 9.07 14.74 13.21
C ASN A 118 7.89 15.69 12.98
N LYS A 119 6.76 15.17 12.46
CA LYS A 119 5.57 15.98 12.13
C LYS A 119 4.34 15.46 12.85
N ARG A 120 3.87 16.21 13.87
CA ARG A 120 2.74 15.80 14.73
C ARG A 120 1.43 15.53 13.98
N HIS A 121 1.15 16.23 12.87
CA HIS A 121 -0.08 16.04 12.10
C HIS A 121 -0.15 14.68 11.39
N ASN A 122 0.99 14.00 11.19
CA ASN A 122 1.03 12.67 10.59
C ASN A 122 0.99 11.53 11.65
N ALA A 123 0.78 11.85 12.93
CA ALA A 123 0.88 10.87 14.02
C ALA A 123 -0.03 9.66 13.83
N LEU A 124 -1.28 9.86 13.44
CA LEU A 124 -2.24 8.76 13.23
C LEU A 124 -1.79 7.83 12.11
N SER A 125 -1.38 8.38 10.97
CA SER A 125 -0.90 7.59 9.83
C SER A 125 0.39 6.84 10.17
N TYR A 126 1.32 7.52 10.84
CA TYR A 126 2.57 6.94 11.30
C TYR A 126 2.35 5.74 12.24
N HIS A 127 1.54 5.91 13.29
CA HIS A 127 1.28 4.84 14.24
C HIS A 127 0.51 3.69 13.59
N ARG A 128 -0.48 3.97 12.74
CA ARG A 128 -1.26 2.93 12.06
C ARG A 128 -0.40 2.03 11.18
N VAL A 129 0.51 2.61 10.40
CA VAL A 129 1.43 1.83 9.56
C VAL A 129 2.35 0.96 10.43
N ARG A 130 2.92 1.52 11.49
CA ARG A 130 3.80 0.78 12.39
C ARG A 130 3.10 -0.35 13.13
N GLU A 131 1.87 -0.13 13.59
CA GLU A 131 1.05 -1.19 14.20
C GLU A 131 0.80 -2.33 13.22
N SER A 132 0.45 -2.02 11.98
CA SER A 132 0.21 -3.03 10.93
C SER A 132 1.46 -3.87 10.63
N ILE A 133 2.65 -3.24 10.64
CA ILE A 133 3.93 -3.94 10.47
C ILE A 133 4.24 -4.79 11.72
N ALA A 134 4.07 -4.24 12.92
CA ALA A 134 4.31 -4.96 14.18
C ALA A 134 3.36 -6.15 14.36
N ALA A 135 2.11 -6.04 13.91
CA ALA A 135 1.13 -7.11 13.88
C ALA A 135 1.37 -8.16 12.78
N LYS A 136 2.40 -7.98 11.95
CA LYS A 136 2.70 -8.84 10.79
C LYS A 136 1.52 -8.97 9.82
N ILE A 137 0.76 -7.90 9.67
CA ILE A 137 -0.28 -7.79 8.65
C ILE A 137 0.36 -7.57 7.28
N LEU A 138 1.40 -6.72 7.25
CA LEU A 138 2.17 -6.43 6.04
C LEU A 138 3.65 -6.17 6.34
N TYR A 139 4.46 -6.31 5.30
CA TYR A 139 5.81 -5.75 5.21
C TYR A 139 5.78 -4.55 4.27
N LEU A 140 6.38 -3.44 4.68
CA LEU A 140 6.57 -2.28 3.83
C LEU A 140 8.00 -2.27 3.28
N VAL A 141 8.15 -2.35 1.95
CA VAL A 141 9.43 -2.55 1.27
C VAL A 141 9.65 -1.46 0.23
N HIS A 142 10.89 -1.04 0.05
CA HIS A 142 11.25 -0.07 -0.96
C HIS A 142 11.29 -0.70 -2.36
N VAL A 143 10.71 -0.01 -3.33
CA VAL A 143 10.85 -0.27 -4.76
C VAL A 143 11.33 0.99 -5.46
N ASP A 144 12.18 0.85 -6.48
CA ASP A 144 12.54 1.99 -7.34
C ASP A 144 11.27 2.49 -8.07
N GLY A 145 11.03 3.80 -8.08
CA GLY A 145 9.86 4.39 -8.74
C GLY A 145 9.70 3.99 -10.21
N LYS A 146 10.80 3.67 -10.92
CA LYS A 146 10.75 3.14 -12.29
C LYS A 146 10.08 1.77 -12.39
N HIS A 147 9.94 1.05 -11.29
CA HIS A 147 9.35 -0.28 -11.20
C HIS A 147 8.07 -0.29 -10.35
N ASN A 148 7.55 0.90 -9.98
CA ASN A 148 6.33 1.02 -9.21
C ASN A 148 5.11 1.21 -10.12
N PRO A 149 4.30 0.18 -10.40
CA PRO A 149 3.16 0.30 -11.30
C PRO A 149 2.07 1.25 -10.79
N SER A 150 2.04 1.56 -9.49
CA SER A 150 1.08 2.53 -8.93
C SER A 150 1.35 3.98 -9.37
N ASP A 151 2.53 4.29 -9.93
CA ASP A 151 2.81 5.57 -10.61
C ASP A 151 1.80 5.87 -11.73
N ALA A 152 1.36 4.83 -12.44
CA ALA A 152 0.35 4.95 -13.49
C ALA A 152 -1.04 5.36 -12.97
N LEU A 153 -1.28 5.23 -11.66
CA LEU A 153 -2.54 5.60 -10.99
C LEU A 153 -2.52 7.03 -10.44
N THR A 154 -1.35 7.66 -10.37
CA THR A 154 -1.16 8.97 -9.74
C THR A 154 -0.65 10.04 -10.69
N LYS A 155 0.01 9.65 -11.79
CA LYS A 155 0.72 10.55 -12.71
C LYS A 155 0.25 10.35 -14.15
N PRO A 156 0.09 11.41 -14.94
CA PRO A 156 -0.09 11.30 -16.39
C PRO A 156 1.26 10.94 -17.03
N LEU A 157 1.48 9.65 -17.26
CA LEU A 157 2.73 9.15 -17.84
C LEU A 157 2.67 9.10 -19.35
N GLY A 158 3.77 9.46 -20.03
CA GLY A 158 3.95 9.20 -21.44
C GLY A 158 4.04 7.68 -21.71
N TYR A 159 3.74 7.25 -22.96
CA TYR A 159 3.71 5.84 -23.33
C TYR A 159 4.99 5.06 -22.96
N SER A 160 6.16 5.67 -23.19
CA SER A 160 7.47 5.07 -22.89
C SER A 160 7.70 4.79 -21.40
N GLN A 161 7.05 5.54 -20.52
CA GLN A 161 7.11 5.34 -19.07
C GLN A 161 5.95 4.44 -18.58
N PHE A 162 4.76 4.63 -19.12
CA PHE A 162 3.56 3.89 -18.75
C PHE A 162 3.67 2.41 -19.11
N TRP A 163 4.05 2.09 -20.34
CA TRP A 163 4.01 0.73 -20.85
C TRP A 163 4.90 -0.24 -20.07
N PRO A 164 6.17 0.07 -19.72
CA PRO A 164 7.00 -0.84 -18.91
C PRO A 164 6.44 -1.14 -17.52
N LEU A 165 5.65 -0.23 -16.93
CA LEU A 165 5.03 -0.43 -15.62
C LEU A 165 3.82 -1.37 -15.69
N ILE A 166 3.05 -1.29 -16.76
CA ILE A 166 1.77 -2.00 -16.91
C ILE A 166 1.91 -3.33 -17.64
N GLN A 167 2.86 -3.43 -18.56
CA GLN A 167 3.09 -4.66 -19.33
C GLN A 167 3.23 -5.92 -18.45
N PRO A 168 4.02 -5.92 -17.35
CA PRO A 168 4.17 -7.11 -16.49
C PRO A 168 2.86 -7.55 -15.82
N ILE A 169 1.89 -6.63 -15.70
CA ILE A 169 0.59 -6.90 -15.07
C ILE A 169 -0.35 -7.60 -16.04
N TYR A 170 -0.28 -7.27 -17.33
CA TYR A 170 -1.17 -7.81 -18.36
C TYR A 170 -0.60 -9.02 -19.09
N PHE A 171 0.71 -9.13 -19.16
CA PHE A 171 1.41 -10.16 -19.94
C PHE A 171 2.33 -10.96 -19.03
N TRP A 172 1.84 -12.08 -18.59
CA TRP A 172 2.55 -13.07 -17.79
C TRP A 172 3.53 -13.95 -18.58
N LYS A 173 3.88 -13.50 -19.78
CA LYS A 173 4.93 -14.13 -20.61
C LYS A 173 6.04 -13.14 -20.87
#